data_9740984784e6affa2c0fb87e769fc803
#
_entry.id   9740984784e6affa2c0fb87e769fc803
#
_cell.length_a   1.000
_cell.length_b   1.000
_cell.length_c   1.000
_cell.angle_alpha   90.00
_cell.angle_beta   90.00
_cell.angle_gamma   90.00
#
_symmetry.space_group_name_H-M   'P 1'
#
loop_
_entity.id
_entity.type
_entity.pdbx_description
1 polymer ?
#
loop_
_entity_poly.entity_id
_entity_poly.type
_entity_poly.pdbx_seq_one_letter_code
_entity_poly.pdbx_strand_id
1 'polypeptide(L)'
;MSTSSTTEYQASTPTGKIANFVDTRVGASPMVREFGRKIFPDHWSFMFGEVALYTFVILLLSGTFLAFFFDPSMAHVTYLGSYKPLYGVPMSTAYASTLDISFDIRGGLFMRQVHHWSALLFVAAMSVHMLRVFFTGAFRRPRELNWVVGCVLLIMGLAAGFTGYSLPDDLLSGNGLRIIDGVIKALPIVGSYISFFLFGGEFPGDAIVGRLYILHVFLVPGVILLLIVAHLFMVVVHKHTQYPGPGRTENNVVGYPVGPVYAAKAGGFFFIVFGIIALISGLFTVNPVWNYGPYDPSPVSAGTQPDWYIGWVDGALRLMPGFIGSFPFEWQLPLPFLGDDRVPGPTEVQDVWTLFPGGTNTLALGVLIPMIPAAILILTMIMWPWLERWVTKDNREHHILDRPRNAPTRTGIGVAGVIWYCTMWAAASSDLIATHFGVSLNDVTYWLRGIFILGPFIGFIITKRICLSLQRKDREIVLHGREAGVIEMTPDGEFRERHERLDDYRLYQLVSFEAKRPVPAQPGPDGKVSGGEKRRAKLNRWFYEDRVEPVSRAELAEAKTHDHHDVPDALAATGSRGTLEH
;
A
#
# COMPACT_ATOMS: atom_id res chain seq x y z
N MET A 1 12.06 35.63 -49.67
CA MET A 1 13.09 35.09 -48.73
C MET A 1 13.16 36.08 -47.55
N SER A 2 12.47 35.79 -46.45
CA SER A 2 12.55 36.61 -45.25
C SER A 2 13.45 35.85 -44.27
N THR A 3 14.66 36.34 -44.07
CA THR A 3 15.60 35.87 -43.06
C THR A 3 15.09 36.35 -41.70
N SER A 4 14.39 35.49 -40.97
CA SER A 4 14.13 35.74 -39.56
C SER A 4 15.44 35.66 -38.81
N SER A 5 15.97 36.79 -38.40
CA SER A 5 17.07 36.84 -37.42
C SER A 5 16.59 36.27 -36.09
N THR A 6 16.92 35.03 -35.84
CA THR A 6 16.83 34.47 -34.49
C THR A 6 17.88 35.17 -33.65
N THR A 7 17.46 36.14 -32.85
CA THR A 7 18.28 36.71 -31.79
C THR A 7 18.67 35.59 -30.83
N GLU A 8 19.92 35.14 -30.94
CA GLU A 8 20.50 34.15 -30.06
C GLU A 8 20.51 34.71 -28.62
N TYR A 9 19.64 34.16 -27.77
CA TYR A 9 19.57 34.58 -26.37
C TYR A 9 20.86 34.19 -25.65
N GLN A 10 21.75 35.19 -25.42
CA GLN A 10 22.95 34.99 -24.60
C GLN A 10 22.59 34.99 -23.12
N ALA A 11 22.66 33.83 -22.51
CA ALA A 11 22.43 33.67 -21.08
C ALA A 11 23.49 34.45 -20.29
N SER A 12 23.07 35.43 -19.50
CA SER A 12 23.94 36.28 -18.67
C SER A 12 24.31 35.63 -17.34
N THR A 13 23.45 34.74 -16.80
CA THR A 13 23.69 34.08 -15.51
C THR A 13 24.49 32.78 -15.66
N PRO A 14 25.30 32.37 -14.64
CA PRO A 14 26.01 31.09 -14.69
C PRO A 14 25.09 29.87 -14.97
N THR A 15 23.92 29.84 -14.30
CA THR A 15 22.92 28.79 -14.51
C THR A 15 22.35 28.83 -15.92
N GLY A 16 22.09 29.99 -16.48
CA GLY A 16 21.66 30.16 -17.87
C GLY A 16 22.71 29.71 -18.87
N LYS A 17 23.98 29.94 -18.63
CA LYS A 17 25.10 29.48 -19.47
C LYS A 17 25.19 27.94 -19.46
N ILE A 18 25.05 27.31 -18.28
CA ILE A 18 25.02 25.83 -18.14
C ILE A 18 23.81 25.26 -18.88
N ALA A 19 22.62 25.85 -18.67
CA ALA A 19 21.40 25.42 -19.35
C ALA A 19 21.54 25.51 -20.87
N ASN A 20 22.06 26.61 -21.39
CA ASN A 20 22.31 26.79 -22.84
C ASN A 20 23.36 25.79 -23.37
N PHE A 21 24.42 25.54 -22.59
CA PHE A 21 25.44 24.56 -22.93
C PHE A 21 24.86 23.15 -23.06
N VAL A 22 24.00 22.74 -22.12
CA VAL A 22 23.32 21.44 -22.16
C VAL A 22 22.32 21.38 -23.32
N ASP A 23 21.51 22.44 -23.48
CA ASP A 23 20.45 22.46 -24.49
C ASP A 23 21.00 22.40 -25.93
N THR A 24 22.09 23.12 -26.21
CA THR A 24 22.74 23.10 -27.54
C THR A 24 23.32 21.73 -27.90
N ARG A 25 23.56 20.84 -26.91
CA ARG A 25 24.13 19.50 -27.13
C ARG A 25 23.10 18.38 -27.08
N VAL A 26 22.08 18.53 -26.26
CA VAL A 26 21.08 17.49 -25.97
C VAL A 26 19.72 17.82 -26.58
N GLY A 27 19.47 19.11 -26.89
CA GLY A 27 18.15 19.55 -27.40
C GLY A 27 17.03 19.35 -26.37
N ALA A 28 17.32 19.50 -25.07
CA ALA A 28 16.41 19.17 -24.00
C ALA A 28 15.28 20.20 -23.78
N SER A 29 15.46 21.44 -24.20
CA SER A 29 14.49 22.53 -23.96
C SER A 29 13.06 22.25 -24.41
N PRO A 30 12.79 21.66 -25.59
CA PRO A 30 11.43 21.34 -25.99
C PRO A 30 10.77 20.32 -25.06
N MET A 31 11.51 19.26 -24.69
CA MET A 31 11.04 18.21 -23.79
C MET A 31 10.76 18.74 -22.38
N VAL A 32 11.69 19.54 -21.81
CA VAL A 32 11.53 20.17 -20.49
C VAL A 32 10.33 21.13 -20.48
N ARG A 33 10.15 21.91 -21.57
CA ARG A 33 9.03 22.84 -21.71
C ARG A 33 7.70 22.08 -21.83
N GLU A 34 7.64 21.01 -22.60
CA GLU A 34 6.43 20.20 -22.73
C GLU A 34 6.08 19.53 -21.41
N PHE A 35 7.07 18.94 -20.72
CA PHE A 35 6.88 18.34 -19.40
C PHE A 35 6.45 19.39 -18.36
N GLY A 36 7.09 20.53 -18.32
CA GLY A 36 6.76 21.62 -17.40
C GLY A 36 5.34 22.19 -17.57
N ARG A 37 4.76 22.05 -18.76
CA ARG A 37 3.37 22.44 -19.05
C ARG A 37 2.31 21.39 -18.69
N LYS A 38 2.69 20.16 -18.35
CA LYS A 38 1.74 19.14 -17.89
C LYS A 38 1.05 19.63 -16.62
N ILE A 39 -0.26 19.40 -16.53
CA ILE A 39 -1.06 19.83 -15.39
C ILE A 39 -1.20 18.67 -14.41
N PHE A 40 -0.88 18.92 -13.14
CA PHE A 40 -1.12 17.99 -12.06
C PHE A 40 -2.20 18.55 -11.12
N PRO A 41 -3.20 17.74 -10.76
CA PRO A 41 -4.25 18.16 -9.85
C PRO A 41 -3.71 18.29 -8.44
N ASP A 42 -4.20 19.29 -7.72
CA ASP A 42 -3.83 19.54 -6.33
C ASP A 42 -4.88 18.94 -5.40
N HIS A 43 -4.50 17.90 -4.66
CA HIS A 43 -5.34 17.29 -3.63
C HIS A 43 -4.48 16.53 -2.64
N TRP A 44 -4.72 16.73 -1.34
CA TRP A 44 -3.93 16.15 -0.25
C TRP A 44 -3.73 14.62 -0.36
N SER A 45 -4.73 13.89 -0.89
CA SER A 45 -4.64 12.41 -1.00
C SER A 45 -3.63 11.93 -2.04
N PHE A 46 -3.10 12.81 -2.89
CA PHE A 46 -2.03 12.47 -3.84
C PHE A 46 -0.65 12.48 -3.17
N MET A 47 -0.51 13.20 -2.06
CA MET A 47 0.75 13.36 -1.32
C MET A 47 1.34 12.03 -0.83
N PHE A 48 0.53 10.99 -0.59
CA PHE A 48 1.06 9.68 -0.15
C PHE A 48 2.02 9.05 -1.16
N GLY A 49 1.78 9.20 -2.47
CA GLY A 49 2.73 8.77 -3.49
C GLY A 49 4.02 9.59 -3.48
N GLU A 50 3.93 10.89 -3.19
CA GLU A 50 5.10 11.76 -3.04
C GLU A 50 5.91 11.39 -1.80
N VAL A 51 5.26 11.15 -0.65
CA VAL A 51 5.95 10.68 0.58
C VAL A 51 6.70 9.39 0.31
N ALA A 52 6.09 8.41 -0.39
CA ALA A 52 6.78 7.17 -0.77
C ALA A 52 8.03 7.45 -1.63
N LEU A 53 7.93 8.34 -2.63
CA LEU A 53 9.07 8.71 -3.46
C LEU A 53 10.17 9.40 -2.65
N TYR A 54 9.81 10.33 -1.77
CA TYR A 54 10.77 11.09 -0.97
C TYR A 54 11.49 10.22 0.05
N THR A 55 10.76 9.34 0.72
CA THR A 55 11.36 8.36 1.64
C THR A 55 12.29 7.41 0.92
N PHE A 56 11.99 7.00 -0.31
CA PHE A 56 12.89 6.18 -1.12
C PHE A 56 14.20 6.92 -1.45
N VAL A 57 14.14 8.21 -1.80
CA VAL A 57 15.34 9.03 -2.02
C VAL A 57 16.19 9.10 -0.74
N ILE A 58 15.55 9.32 0.41
CA ILE A 58 16.25 9.38 1.70
C ILE A 58 16.89 8.02 2.03
N LEU A 59 16.20 6.91 1.72
CA LEU A 59 16.72 5.55 1.87
C LEU A 59 17.98 5.31 1.04
N LEU A 60 17.99 5.74 -0.22
CA LEU A 60 19.18 5.62 -1.07
C LEU A 60 20.37 6.42 -0.51
N LEU A 61 20.14 7.65 -0.06
CA LEU A 61 21.20 8.50 0.50
C LEU A 61 21.73 7.96 1.83
N SER A 62 20.85 7.63 2.75
CA SER A 62 21.24 7.09 4.06
C SER A 62 21.83 5.68 3.96
N GLY A 63 21.28 4.83 3.08
CA GLY A 63 21.81 3.50 2.80
C GLY A 63 23.21 3.53 2.18
N THR A 64 23.49 4.48 1.29
CA THR A 64 24.83 4.70 0.74
C THR A 64 25.83 5.03 1.85
N PHE A 65 25.44 5.88 2.82
CA PHE A 65 26.30 6.17 3.98
C PHE A 65 26.57 4.90 4.79
N LEU A 66 25.51 4.11 5.12
CA LEU A 66 25.64 2.91 5.92
C LEU A 66 26.50 1.84 5.23
N ALA A 67 26.40 1.72 3.91
CA ALA A 67 27.16 0.75 3.12
C ALA A 67 28.67 0.97 3.17
N PHE A 68 29.15 2.17 3.50
CA PHE A 68 30.61 2.43 3.68
C PHE A 68 31.16 1.81 4.96
N PHE A 69 30.33 1.49 5.95
CA PHE A 69 30.77 1.07 7.28
C PHE A 69 30.28 -0.33 7.67
N PHE A 70 29.31 -0.87 6.96
CA PHE A 70 28.76 -2.19 7.25
C PHE A 70 29.59 -3.30 6.60
N ASP A 71 29.93 -4.32 7.38
CA ASP A 71 30.63 -5.52 6.91
C ASP A 71 29.66 -6.71 6.84
N PRO A 72 29.26 -7.19 5.64
CA PRO A 72 28.26 -8.25 5.47
C PRO A 72 28.85 -9.66 5.66
N SER A 73 29.62 -9.89 6.71
CA SER A 73 30.32 -11.15 6.97
C SER A 73 29.76 -11.88 8.20
N MET A 74 29.57 -13.19 8.07
CA MET A 74 29.20 -14.10 9.17
C MET A 74 30.42 -14.64 9.94
N ALA A 75 31.65 -14.20 9.60
CA ALA A 75 32.84 -14.58 10.33
C ALA A 75 32.74 -14.19 11.83
N HIS A 76 33.13 -15.10 12.72
CA HIS A 76 33.09 -14.87 14.16
C HIS A 76 34.22 -13.95 14.62
N VAL A 77 33.84 -12.92 15.37
CA VAL A 77 34.76 -11.98 16.03
C VAL A 77 34.37 -11.80 17.49
N THR A 78 35.34 -11.43 18.33
CA THR A 78 35.05 -10.96 19.68
C THR A 78 34.89 -9.44 19.64
N TYR A 79 33.76 -8.93 20.10
CA TYR A 79 33.49 -7.49 20.08
C TYR A 79 34.37 -6.76 21.10
N LEU A 80 35.14 -5.80 20.63
CA LEU A 80 36.05 -4.96 21.45
C LEU A 80 35.72 -3.46 21.32
N GLY A 81 34.58 -3.11 20.74
CA GLY A 81 34.13 -1.72 20.53
C GLY A 81 33.66 -1.02 21.82
N SER A 82 33.13 0.18 21.67
CA SER A 82 32.80 1.07 22.80
C SER A 82 31.54 0.67 23.58
N TYR A 83 30.64 -0.17 23.03
CA TYR A 83 29.43 -0.61 23.70
C TYR A 83 29.73 -1.67 24.78
N LYS A 84 29.96 -1.21 26.02
CA LYS A 84 30.43 -2.03 27.11
C LYS A 84 29.59 -3.25 27.49
N PRO A 85 28.21 -3.22 27.38
CA PRO A 85 27.42 -4.42 27.73
C PRO A 85 27.70 -5.64 26.86
N LEU A 86 28.22 -5.47 25.65
CA LEU A 86 28.59 -6.57 24.75
C LEU A 86 30.12 -6.73 24.56
N TYR A 87 30.94 -5.99 25.32
CA TYR A 87 32.38 -6.10 25.23
C TYR A 87 32.87 -7.52 25.62
N GLY A 88 33.67 -8.13 24.77
CA GLY A 88 34.17 -9.49 24.96
C GLY A 88 33.22 -10.60 24.54
N VAL A 89 32.02 -10.27 23.99
CA VAL A 89 31.04 -11.25 23.51
C VAL A 89 31.40 -11.67 22.09
N PRO A 90 31.45 -13.00 21.80
CA PRO A 90 31.60 -13.48 20.42
C PRO A 90 30.32 -13.19 19.60
N MET A 91 30.50 -12.76 18.37
CA MET A 91 29.41 -12.40 17.45
C MET A 91 29.86 -12.45 16.00
N SER A 92 28.94 -12.33 15.04
CA SER A 92 29.29 -12.15 13.63
C SER A 92 29.90 -10.76 13.38
N THR A 93 30.74 -10.65 12.35
CA THR A 93 31.30 -9.36 11.93
C THR A 93 30.17 -8.39 11.49
N ALA A 94 29.09 -8.91 10.91
CA ALA A 94 27.91 -8.11 10.54
C ALA A 94 27.28 -7.43 11.77
N TYR A 95 27.10 -8.17 12.87
CA TYR A 95 26.58 -7.60 14.10
C TYR A 95 27.57 -6.61 14.76
N ALA A 96 28.85 -6.97 14.81
CA ALA A 96 29.90 -6.10 15.33
C ALA A 96 29.97 -4.77 14.57
N SER A 97 29.97 -4.79 13.22
CA SER A 97 29.98 -3.57 12.40
C SER A 97 28.72 -2.73 12.59
N THR A 98 27.56 -3.36 12.87
CA THR A 98 26.31 -2.63 13.18
C THR A 98 26.41 -1.90 14.54
N LEU A 99 27.10 -2.50 15.53
CA LEU A 99 27.40 -1.85 16.81
C LEU A 99 28.38 -0.68 16.60
N ASP A 100 29.44 -0.89 15.82
CA ASP A 100 30.41 0.17 15.50
C ASP A 100 29.75 1.36 14.79
N ILE A 101 28.86 1.10 13.80
CA ILE A 101 28.04 2.15 13.17
C ILE A 101 27.25 2.91 14.24
N SER A 102 26.67 2.20 15.20
CA SER A 102 25.79 2.83 16.20
C SER A 102 26.55 3.63 17.26
N PHE A 103 27.78 3.23 17.65
CA PHE A 103 28.47 3.78 18.81
C PHE A 103 29.83 4.40 18.51
N ASP A 104 30.53 3.95 17.47
CA ASP A 104 31.90 4.38 17.17
C ASP A 104 31.97 5.32 15.96
N ILE A 105 31.05 5.18 14.99
CA ILE A 105 30.99 6.07 13.82
C ILE A 105 30.24 7.35 14.15
N ARG A 106 30.87 8.52 13.93
CA ARG A 106 30.24 9.82 14.17
C ARG A 106 28.99 10.00 13.29
N GLY A 107 27.83 10.19 13.94
CA GLY A 107 26.53 10.32 13.26
C GLY A 107 25.97 8.97 12.75
N GLY A 108 26.66 7.86 12.96
CA GLY A 108 26.24 6.54 12.46
C GLY A 108 24.89 6.08 13.02
N LEU A 109 24.68 6.24 14.33
CA LEU A 109 23.37 5.93 14.95
C LEU A 109 22.26 6.78 14.31
N PHE A 110 22.47 8.09 14.15
CA PHE A 110 21.49 8.97 13.53
C PHE A 110 21.15 8.53 12.08
N MET A 111 22.17 8.23 11.28
CA MET A 111 21.96 7.77 9.90
C MET A 111 21.25 6.42 9.84
N ARG A 112 21.56 5.51 10.78
CA ARG A 112 20.85 4.23 10.90
C ARG A 112 19.37 4.43 11.27
N GLN A 113 19.09 5.36 12.20
CA GLN A 113 17.72 5.73 12.58
C GLN A 113 16.97 6.39 11.40
N VAL A 114 17.61 7.34 10.68
CA VAL A 114 17.03 7.96 9.47
C VAL A 114 16.67 6.89 8.43
N HIS A 115 17.56 5.93 8.21
CA HIS A 115 17.32 4.84 7.26
C HIS A 115 16.12 3.98 7.69
N HIS A 116 16.09 3.52 8.93
CA HIS A 116 15.02 2.65 9.43
C HIS A 116 13.65 3.37 9.50
N TRP A 117 13.59 4.61 10.03
CA TRP A 117 12.35 5.39 10.02
C TRP A 117 11.85 5.67 8.60
N SER A 118 12.76 5.95 7.68
CA SER A 118 12.40 6.12 6.25
C SER A 118 11.83 4.82 5.67
N ALA A 119 12.36 3.65 6.02
CA ALA A 119 11.86 2.36 5.56
C ALA A 119 10.42 2.10 6.05
N LEU A 120 10.15 2.34 7.34
CA LEU A 120 8.81 2.19 7.91
C LEU A 120 7.81 3.13 7.23
N LEU A 121 8.19 4.40 7.03
CA LEU A 121 7.33 5.39 6.36
C LEU A 121 7.16 5.10 4.87
N PHE A 122 8.18 4.57 4.19
CA PHE A 122 8.10 4.17 2.79
C PHE A 122 7.03 3.12 2.58
N VAL A 123 7.07 2.04 3.35
CA VAL A 123 6.07 0.96 3.24
C VAL A 123 4.68 1.44 3.66
N ALA A 124 4.58 2.24 4.72
CA ALA A 124 3.31 2.82 5.16
C ALA A 124 2.70 3.73 4.09
N ALA A 125 3.50 4.63 3.51
CA ALA A 125 3.05 5.56 2.47
C ALA A 125 2.62 4.82 1.19
N MET A 126 3.37 3.80 0.75
CA MET A 126 2.98 2.94 -0.37
C MET A 126 1.66 2.21 -0.10
N SER A 127 1.48 1.66 1.10
CA SER A 127 0.25 0.97 1.49
C SER A 127 -0.96 1.91 1.46
N VAL A 128 -0.85 3.10 2.06
CA VAL A 128 -1.93 4.10 2.04
C VAL A 128 -2.19 4.62 0.62
N HIS A 129 -1.13 4.84 -0.16
CA HIS A 129 -1.26 5.22 -1.57
C HIS A 129 -2.03 4.17 -2.38
N MET A 130 -1.68 2.90 -2.22
CA MET A 130 -2.37 1.79 -2.87
C MET A 130 -3.84 1.69 -2.46
N LEU A 131 -4.14 1.77 -1.15
CA LEU A 131 -5.52 1.79 -0.64
C LEU A 131 -6.31 2.96 -1.22
N ARG A 132 -5.71 4.15 -1.27
CA ARG A 132 -6.33 5.33 -1.89
C ARG A 132 -6.65 5.07 -3.37
N VAL A 133 -5.72 4.53 -4.16
CA VAL A 133 -5.93 4.19 -5.57
C VAL A 133 -7.06 3.17 -5.71
N PHE A 134 -7.10 2.16 -4.86
CA PHE A 134 -8.15 1.14 -4.84
C PHE A 134 -9.52 1.73 -4.53
N PHE A 135 -9.68 2.42 -3.41
CA PHE A 135 -10.98 2.93 -2.96
C PHE A 135 -11.55 3.99 -3.89
N THR A 136 -10.71 4.77 -4.57
CA THR A 136 -11.16 5.80 -5.52
C THR A 136 -11.30 5.29 -6.96
N GLY A 137 -10.95 4.04 -7.24
CA GLY A 137 -11.00 3.45 -8.57
C GLY A 137 -10.02 4.07 -9.57
N ALA A 138 -8.90 4.64 -9.09
CA ALA A 138 -7.87 5.23 -9.95
C ALA A 138 -7.13 4.20 -10.82
N PHE A 139 -7.23 2.91 -10.48
CA PHE A 139 -6.68 1.78 -11.23
C PHE A 139 -7.44 1.45 -12.52
N ARG A 140 -8.65 2.01 -12.71
CA ARG A 140 -9.49 1.73 -13.88
C ARG A 140 -8.79 2.18 -15.17
N ARG A 141 -9.27 1.65 -16.31
CA ARG A 141 -8.72 1.95 -17.64
C ARG A 141 -8.48 3.47 -17.82
N PRO A 142 -7.30 3.87 -18.33
CA PRO A 142 -6.22 3.08 -18.95
C PRO A 142 -5.07 2.71 -17.99
N ARG A 143 -5.28 2.68 -16.65
CA ARG A 143 -4.22 2.60 -15.63
C ARG A 143 -4.02 1.22 -15.01
N GLU A 144 -4.58 0.15 -15.63
CA GLU A 144 -4.47 -1.22 -15.12
C GLU A 144 -3.01 -1.66 -14.96
N LEU A 145 -2.17 -1.40 -15.97
CA LEU A 145 -0.74 -1.75 -15.90
C LEU A 145 -0.01 -0.92 -14.84
N ASN A 146 -0.36 0.35 -14.69
CA ASN A 146 0.24 1.19 -13.65
C ASN A 146 -0.13 0.71 -12.23
N TRP A 147 -1.33 0.17 -12.07
CA TRP A 147 -1.74 -0.50 -10.84
C TRP A 147 -0.89 -1.74 -10.54
N VAL A 148 -0.65 -2.61 -11.54
CA VAL A 148 0.20 -3.80 -11.39
C VAL A 148 1.60 -3.40 -10.98
N VAL A 149 2.20 -2.41 -11.66
CA VAL A 149 3.52 -1.89 -11.28
C VAL A 149 3.53 -1.37 -9.85
N GLY A 150 2.47 -0.67 -9.41
CA GLY A 150 2.30 -0.23 -8.03
C GLY A 150 2.23 -1.39 -7.03
N CYS A 151 1.52 -2.48 -7.36
CA CYS A 151 1.48 -3.69 -6.54
C CYS A 151 2.85 -4.37 -6.45
N VAL A 152 3.58 -4.45 -7.57
CA VAL A 152 4.95 -5.01 -7.59
C VAL A 152 5.90 -4.13 -6.80
N LEU A 153 5.78 -2.79 -6.88
CA LEU A 153 6.55 -1.85 -6.06
C LEU A 153 6.33 -2.10 -4.57
N LEU A 154 5.09 -2.33 -4.13
CA LEU A 154 4.81 -2.66 -2.73
C LEU A 154 5.49 -3.97 -2.32
N ILE A 155 5.39 -5.02 -3.15
CA ILE A 155 6.04 -6.31 -2.87
C ILE A 155 7.57 -6.15 -2.82
N MET A 156 8.16 -5.38 -3.74
CA MET A 156 9.59 -5.08 -3.72
C MET A 156 9.99 -4.25 -2.50
N GLY A 157 9.13 -3.32 -2.06
CA GLY A 157 9.33 -2.57 -0.81
C GLY A 157 9.34 -3.47 0.43
N LEU A 158 8.43 -4.45 0.50
CA LEU A 158 8.44 -5.47 1.56
C LEU A 158 9.72 -6.32 1.51
N ALA A 159 10.15 -6.73 0.31
CA ALA A 159 11.39 -7.48 0.12
C ALA A 159 12.62 -6.66 0.50
N ALA A 160 12.67 -5.36 0.15
CA ALA A 160 13.72 -4.46 0.59
C ALA A 160 13.77 -4.34 2.11
N GLY A 161 12.61 -4.14 2.75
CA GLY A 161 12.51 -4.08 4.20
C GLY A 161 13.01 -5.36 4.86
N PHE A 162 12.55 -6.53 4.40
CA PHE A 162 12.97 -7.82 4.95
C PHE A 162 14.47 -8.07 4.78
N THR A 163 15.01 -7.85 3.59
CA THR A 163 16.44 -8.07 3.33
C THR A 163 17.33 -7.14 4.16
N GLY A 164 16.92 -5.87 4.34
CA GLY A 164 17.65 -4.89 5.15
C GLY A 164 17.58 -5.14 6.65
N TYR A 165 16.39 -5.45 7.15
CA TYR A 165 16.14 -5.83 8.52
C TYR A 165 16.97 -7.06 8.96
N SER A 166 17.25 -7.96 8.03
CA SER A 166 17.97 -9.20 8.31
C SER A 166 19.50 -9.05 8.29
N LEU A 167 20.05 -7.89 7.92
CA LEU A 167 21.52 -7.69 7.81
C LEU A 167 22.26 -7.65 9.15
N PRO A 168 21.71 -7.04 10.22
CA PRO A 168 22.45 -6.91 11.48
C PRO A 168 22.81 -8.23 12.18
N ASP A 169 22.18 -9.33 11.84
CA ASP A 169 22.39 -10.64 12.49
C ASP A 169 22.20 -10.61 14.02
N ASP A 170 21.22 -9.82 14.46
CA ASP A 170 20.76 -9.79 15.84
C ASP A 170 19.68 -10.86 16.10
N LEU A 171 19.34 -11.09 17.38
CA LEU A 171 18.36 -12.09 17.77
C LEU A 171 17.00 -11.90 17.07
N LEU A 172 16.56 -10.66 16.88
CA LEU A 172 15.27 -10.35 16.25
C LEU A 172 15.30 -10.72 14.75
N SER A 173 16.34 -10.29 14.04
CA SER A 173 16.50 -10.56 12.60
C SER A 173 16.74 -12.04 12.30
N GLY A 174 17.54 -12.72 13.12
CA GLY A 174 17.80 -14.15 13.00
C GLY A 174 16.54 -15.00 13.17
N ASN A 175 15.66 -14.65 14.11
CA ASN A 175 14.37 -15.31 14.25
C ASN A 175 13.48 -15.09 13.02
N GLY A 176 13.48 -13.88 12.45
CA GLY A 176 12.79 -13.61 11.18
C GLY A 176 13.31 -14.49 10.02
N LEU A 177 14.63 -14.64 9.92
CA LEU A 177 15.25 -15.54 8.94
C LEU A 177 14.87 -17.01 9.18
N ARG A 178 14.79 -17.46 10.44
CA ARG A 178 14.37 -18.83 10.78
C ARG A 178 12.92 -19.11 10.35
N ILE A 179 12.02 -18.14 10.55
CA ILE A 179 10.62 -18.27 10.11
C ILE A 179 10.56 -18.38 8.57
N ILE A 180 11.28 -17.53 7.86
CA ILE A 180 11.25 -17.56 6.39
C ILE A 180 11.93 -18.81 5.82
N ASP A 181 12.98 -19.33 6.46
CA ASP A 181 13.59 -20.60 6.10
C ASP A 181 12.58 -21.75 6.22
N GLY A 182 11.81 -21.79 7.31
CA GLY A 182 10.74 -22.76 7.50
C GLY A 182 9.64 -22.64 6.43
N VAL A 183 9.25 -21.42 6.08
CA VAL A 183 8.26 -21.18 5.00
C VAL A 183 8.80 -21.62 3.63
N ILE A 184 10.05 -21.34 3.34
CA ILE A 184 10.70 -21.75 2.08
C ILE A 184 10.78 -23.28 2.02
N LYS A 185 11.24 -23.93 3.07
CA LYS A 185 11.33 -25.41 3.14
C LYS A 185 9.98 -26.11 3.04
N ALA A 186 8.89 -25.43 3.39
CA ALA A 186 7.54 -25.96 3.21
C ALA A 186 7.07 -25.99 1.74
N LEU A 187 7.77 -25.30 0.84
CA LEU A 187 7.44 -25.36 -0.59
C LEU A 187 7.79 -26.75 -1.14
N PRO A 188 6.79 -27.47 -1.73
CA PRO A 188 7.04 -28.80 -2.23
C PRO A 188 8.14 -28.82 -3.30
N ILE A 189 8.95 -29.87 -3.32
CA ILE A 189 9.97 -30.16 -4.34
C ILE A 189 11.15 -29.18 -4.31
N VAL A 190 10.91 -27.87 -4.33
CA VAL A 190 11.97 -26.86 -4.53
C VAL A 190 12.43 -26.19 -3.24
N GLY A 191 11.68 -26.33 -2.14
CA GLY A 191 11.92 -25.56 -0.92
C GLY A 191 13.32 -25.74 -0.33
N SER A 192 13.77 -26.98 -0.16
CA SER A 192 15.10 -27.29 0.35
C SER A 192 16.23 -26.79 -0.55
N TYR A 193 16.04 -26.84 -1.88
CA TYR A 193 17.03 -26.28 -2.84
C TYR A 193 17.11 -24.76 -2.75
N ILE A 194 15.97 -24.09 -2.63
CA ILE A 194 15.94 -22.62 -2.47
C ILE A 194 16.60 -22.23 -1.13
N SER A 195 16.25 -22.93 -0.04
CA SER A 195 16.85 -22.71 1.27
C SER A 195 18.37 -22.89 1.22
N PHE A 196 18.84 -24.03 0.71
CA PHE A 196 20.28 -24.30 0.56
C PHE A 196 20.97 -23.24 -0.30
N PHE A 197 20.36 -22.83 -1.41
CA PHE A 197 20.91 -21.76 -2.23
C PHE A 197 20.97 -20.42 -1.50
N LEU A 198 19.95 -20.04 -0.74
CA LEU A 198 19.91 -18.76 -0.04
C LEU A 198 20.85 -18.73 1.17
N PHE A 199 20.84 -19.77 2.00
CA PHE A 199 21.64 -19.83 3.22
C PHE A 199 23.07 -20.34 2.99
N GLY A 200 23.31 -21.03 1.88
CA GLY A 200 24.64 -21.61 1.55
C GLY A 200 24.94 -22.92 2.27
N GLY A 201 23.92 -23.54 2.87
CA GLY A 201 24.01 -24.76 3.65
C GLY A 201 22.82 -24.92 4.57
N GLU A 202 22.98 -25.63 5.67
CA GLU A 202 21.98 -25.70 6.74
C GLU A 202 21.84 -24.35 7.44
N PHE A 203 20.60 -24.06 7.90
CA PHE A 203 20.33 -22.85 8.67
C PHE A 203 21.15 -22.82 9.99
N PRO A 204 21.74 -21.69 10.40
CA PRO A 204 21.64 -20.33 9.83
C PRO A 204 22.47 -20.07 8.57
N GLY A 205 23.50 -20.88 8.27
CA GLY A 205 24.35 -20.77 7.09
C GLY A 205 25.27 -19.54 7.08
N ASP A 206 26.43 -19.68 6.46
CA ASP A 206 27.45 -18.61 6.46
C ASP A 206 27.29 -17.61 5.30
N ALA A 207 26.46 -17.93 4.30
CA ALA A 207 26.35 -17.13 3.07
C ALA A 207 25.17 -16.14 3.10
N ILE A 208 24.24 -16.27 4.04
CA ILE A 208 22.95 -15.57 3.97
C ILE A 208 23.11 -14.06 4.06
N VAL A 209 23.86 -13.51 5.01
CA VAL A 209 24.00 -12.06 5.19
C VAL A 209 24.66 -11.42 3.98
N GLY A 210 25.74 -12.03 3.44
CA GLY A 210 26.38 -11.54 2.22
C GLY A 210 25.45 -11.52 1.00
N ARG A 211 24.61 -12.55 0.84
CA ARG A 211 23.62 -12.63 -0.24
C ARG A 211 22.50 -11.61 -0.07
N LEU A 212 21.98 -11.49 1.16
CA LEU A 212 20.97 -10.47 1.47
C LEU A 212 21.50 -9.06 1.28
N TYR A 213 22.79 -8.81 1.58
CA TYR A 213 23.43 -7.52 1.36
C TYR A 213 23.41 -7.12 -0.12
N ILE A 214 23.82 -8.01 -1.00
CA ILE A 214 23.76 -7.75 -2.46
C ILE A 214 22.31 -7.51 -2.93
N LEU A 215 21.36 -8.31 -2.44
CA LEU A 215 19.95 -8.10 -2.75
C LEU A 215 19.46 -6.74 -2.25
N HIS A 216 19.78 -6.37 -1.00
CA HIS A 216 19.30 -5.15 -0.36
C HIS A 216 19.92 -3.87 -0.91
N VAL A 217 21.23 -3.88 -1.15
CA VAL A 217 21.95 -2.65 -1.55
C VAL A 217 21.88 -2.41 -3.05
N PHE A 218 21.83 -3.46 -3.85
CA PHE A 218 21.95 -3.35 -5.30
C PHE A 218 20.71 -3.80 -6.07
N LEU A 219 20.34 -5.09 -5.95
CA LEU A 219 19.33 -5.67 -6.86
C LEU A 219 17.93 -5.10 -6.60
N VAL A 220 17.46 -5.17 -5.36
CA VAL A 220 16.08 -4.76 -5.02
C VAL A 220 15.88 -3.25 -5.19
N PRO A 221 16.77 -2.36 -4.67
CA PRO A 221 16.66 -0.92 -4.94
C PRO A 221 16.77 -0.56 -6.41
N GLY A 222 17.60 -1.26 -7.18
CA GLY A 222 17.71 -1.06 -8.63
C GLY A 222 16.41 -1.38 -9.36
N VAL A 223 15.76 -2.49 -9.00
CA VAL A 223 14.45 -2.87 -9.55
C VAL A 223 13.38 -1.86 -9.11
N ILE A 224 13.36 -1.44 -7.84
CA ILE A 224 12.42 -0.43 -7.35
C ILE A 224 12.59 0.87 -8.14
N LEU A 225 13.81 1.34 -8.34
CA LEU A 225 14.09 2.57 -9.09
C LEU A 225 13.57 2.46 -10.53
N LEU A 226 13.83 1.36 -11.22
CA LEU A 226 13.33 1.11 -12.58
C LEU A 226 11.79 1.12 -12.62
N LEU A 227 11.16 0.46 -11.65
CA LEU A 227 9.70 0.42 -11.56
C LEU A 227 9.09 1.79 -11.21
N ILE A 228 9.75 2.60 -10.37
CA ILE A 228 9.33 3.99 -10.09
C ILE A 228 9.36 4.81 -11.37
N VAL A 229 10.44 4.72 -12.15
CA VAL A 229 10.54 5.42 -13.44
C VAL A 229 9.41 5.00 -14.39
N ALA A 230 9.15 3.71 -14.52
CA ALA A 230 8.05 3.19 -15.33
C ALA A 230 6.67 3.65 -14.81
N HIS A 231 6.47 3.63 -13.48
CA HIS A 231 5.24 4.07 -12.83
C HIS A 231 4.93 5.55 -13.10
N LEU A 232 5.91 6.42 -12.89
CA LEU A 232 5.78 7.86 -13.13
C LEU A 232 5.61 8.18 -14.62
N PHE A 233 6.34 7.47 -15.50
CA PHE A 233 6.17 7.60 -16.94
C PHE A 233 4.72 7.30 -17.36
N MET A 234 4.14 6.21 -16.84
CA MET A 234 2.74 5.88 -17.13
C MET A 234 1.75 6.92 -16.58
N VAL A 235 2.04 7.56 -15.43
CA VAL A 235 1.20 8.69 -14.91
C VAL A 235 1.22 9.86 -15.89
N VAL A 236 2.38 10.18 -16.47
CA VAL A 236 2.51 11.27 -17.45
C VAL A 236 1.78 10.95 -18.75
N VAL A 237 1.89 9.71 -19.25
CA VAL A 237 1.25 9.26 -20.51
C VAL A 237 -0.27 9.18 -20.36
N HIS A 238 -0.77 8.55 -19.30
CA HIS A 238 -2.21 8.32 -19.08
C HIS A 238 -2.94 9.51 -18.47
N LYS A 239 -2.25 10.63 -18.23
CA LYS A 239 -2.72 11.80 -17.46
C LYS A 239 -3.06 11.45 -16.00
N HIS A 240 -3.05 12.44 -15.14
CA HIS A 240 -3.39 12.26 -13.73
C HIS A 240 -4.91 12.16 -13.53
N THR A 241 -5.37 11.33 -12.58
CA THR A 241 -6.77 11.28 -12.16
C THR A 241 -7.12 12.49 -11.30
N GLN A 242 -8.39 12.90 -11.29
CA GLN A 242 -8.88 14.03 -10.50
C GLN A 242 -10.22 13.72 -9.84
N TYR A 243 -10.52 14.37 -8.72
CA TYR A 243 -11.85 14.28 -8.11
C TYR A 243 -12.88 15.11 -8.89
N PRO A 244 -14.18 14.74 -8.84
CA PRO A 244 -15.24 15.54 -9.42
C PRO A 244 -15.20 16.99 -8.92
N GLY A 245 -15.50 17.94 -9.78
CA GLY A 245 -15.55 19.35 -9.45
C GLY A 245 -15.82 20.21 -10.69
N PRO A 246 -16.07 21.52 -10.51
CA PRO A 246 -16.32 22.43 -11.62
C PRO A 246 -15.21 22.39 -12.67
N GLY A 247 -15.58 22.35 -13.94
CA GLY A 247 -14.65 22.33 -15.07
C GLY A 247 -13.84 21.04 -15.24
N ARG A 248 -14.01 20.02 -14.39
CA ARG A 248 -13.32 18.74 -14.45
C ARG A 248 -14.13 17.72 -15.24
N THR A 249 -13.53 17.12 -16.25
CA THR A 249 -14.15 16.13 -17.14
C THR A 249 -13.25 14.91 -17.31
N GLU A 250 -13.76 13.87 -17.98
CA GLU A 250 -12.94 12.70 -18.34
C GLU A 250 -11.84 13.02 -19.38
N ASN A 251 -11.87 14.21 -20.02
CA ASN A 251 -10.96 14.56 -21.11
C ASN A 251 -9.90 15.61 -20.73
N ASN A 252 -10.04 16.27 -19.59
CA ASN A 252 -9.11 17.30 -19.12
C ASN A 252 -8.53 16.98 -17.74
N VAL A 253 -7.52 17.76 -17.36
CA VAL A 253 -6.98 17.78 -15.98
C VAL A 253 -6.94 19.24 -15.52
N VAL A 254 -7.50 19.51 -14.34
CA VAL A 254 -7.50 20.84 -13.70
C VAL A 254 -6.56 20.80 -12.49
N GLY A 255 -5.59 21.71 -12.47
CA GLY A 255 -4.57 21.76 -11.42
C GLY A 255 -3.49 22.78 -11.74
N TYR A 256 -2.28 22.53 -11.30
CA TYR A 256 -1.12 23.39 -11.51
C TYR A 256 -0.15 22.81 -12.54
N PRO A 257 0.52 23.65 -13.35
CA PRO A 257 1.60 23.18 -14.23
C PRO A 257 2.76 22.64 -13.38
N VAL A 258 3.40 21.59 -13.87
CA VAL A 258 4.57 20.98 -13.21
C VAL A 258 5.65 22.03 -12.98
N GLY A 259 5.99 22.80 -13.98
CA GLY A 259 6.97 23.88 -13.82
C GLY A 259 6.32 25.27 -13.94
N PRO A 260 6.61 26.20 -13.04
CA PRO A 260 7.41 26.04 -11.80
C PRO A 260 6.59 25.68 -10.55
N VAL A 261 5.26 25.80 -10.60
CA VAL A 261 4.40 25.84 -9.40
C VAL A 261 4.39 24.50 -8.66
N TYR A 262 4.07 23.42 -9.37
CA TYR A 262 4.02 22.10 -8.73
C TYR A 262 5.41 21.65 -8.25
N ALA A 263 6.47 21.91 -9.04
CA ALA A 263 7.84 21.61 -8.66
C ALA A 263 8.28 22.32 -7.38
N ALA A 264 7.90 23.59 -7.19
CA ALA A 264 8.18 24.33 -5.96
C ALA A 264 7.43 23.75 -4.75
N LYS A 265 6.14 23.41 -4.93
CA LYS A 265 5.34 22.74 -3.87
C LYS A 265 5.92 21.38 -3.50
N ALA A 266 6.23 20.53 -4.48
CA ALA A 266 6.80 19.20 -4.30
C ALA A 266 8.18 19.26 -3.61
N GLY A 267 9.05 20.20 -4.03
CA GLY A 267 10.34 20.42 -3.39
C GLY A 267 10.22 20.91 -1.95
N GLY A 268 9.33 21.85 -1.67
CA GLY A 268 9.03 22.29 -0.30
C GLY A 268 8.51 21.15 0.58
N PHE A 269 7.61 20.33 0.04
CA PHE A 269 7.07 19.19 0.76
C PHE A 269 8.13 18.10 1.01
N PHE A 270 9.06 17.89 0.08
CA PHE A 270 10.22 17.01 0.30
C PHE A 270 11.02 17.42 1.55
N PHE A 271 11.34 18.70 1.69
CA PHE A 271 12.10 19.18 2.85
C PHE A 271 11.31 19.09 4.16
N ILE A 272 9.98 19.24 4.12
CA ILE A 272 9.13 19.01 5.29
C ILE A 272 9.19 17.53 5.71
N VAL A 273 9.02 16.61 4.77
CA VAL A 273 9.10 15.16 5.05
C VAL A 273 10.48 14.78 5.57
N PHE A 274 11.55 15.29 4.95
CA PHE A 274 12.92 15.05 5.41
C PHE A 274 13.16 15.60 6.81
N GLY A 275 12.70 16.83 7.10
CA GLY A 275 12.83 17.46 8.41
C GLY A 275 12.09 16.67 9.51
N ILE A 276 10.88 16.15 9.22
CA ILE A 276 10.14 15.31 10.15
C ILE A 276 10.91 13.99 10.41
N ILE A 277 11.41 13.33 9.36
CA ILE A 277 12.22 12.11 9.50
C ILE A 277 13.47 12.36 10.32
N ALA A 278 14.20 13.44 10.04
CA ALA A 278 15.38 13.82 10.80
C ALA A 278 15.05 14.06 12.29
N LEU A 279 13.95 14.76 12.57
CA LEU A 279 13.49 15.04 13.93
C LEU A 279 13.14 13.75 14.69
N ILE A 280 12.29 12.88 14.11
CA ILE A 280 11.94 11.63 14.79
C ILE A 280 13.13 10.70 14.95
N SER A 281 14.06 10.70 14.01
CA SER A 281 15.30 9.90 14.06
C SER A 281 16.25 10.39 15.16
N GLY A 282 16.24 11.67 15.48
CA GLY A 282 17.01 12.22 16.59
C GLY A 282 16.37 12.04 17.96
N LEU A 283 15.05 11.91 18.03
CA LEU A 283 14.30 11.84 19.28
C LEU A 283 13.85 10.42 19.68
N PHE A 284 13.58 9.56 18.71
CA PHE A 284 13.00 8.24 18.96
C PHE A 284 13.84 7.14 18.34
N THR A 285 14.36 6.28 19.21
CA THR A 285 15.11 5.10 18.78
C THR A 285 14.15 4.06 18.17
N VAL A 286 14.51 3.54 17.01
CA VAL A 286 13.84 2.42 16.36
C VAL A 286 14.83 1.27 16.17
N ASN A 287 14.39 0.04 16.41
CA ASN A 287 15.18 -1.18 16.28
C ASN A 287 16.56 -1.09 16.97
N PRO A 288 16.59 -1.04 18.31
CA PRO A 288 17.82 -0.96 19.09
C PRO A 288 18.49 -2.35 19.15
N VAL A 289 19.17 -2.76 18.08
CA VAL A 289 19.76 -4.10 17.92
C VAL A 289 20.68 -4.50 19.06
N TRP A 290 21.33 -3.54 19.72
CA TRP A 290 22.20 -3.77 20.88
C TRP A 290 21.46 -4.31 22.11
N ASN A 291 20.12 -4.13 22.20
CA ASN A 291 19.30 -4.67 23.28
C ASN A 291 18.92 -6.14 23.05
N TYR A 292 19.00 -6.60 21.81
CA TYR A 292 18.60 -7.98 21.46
C TYR A 292 19.76 -8.96 21.57
N GLY A 293 21.00 -8.50 21.41
CA GLY A 293 22.19 -9.34 21.36
C GLY A 293 22.40 -10.01 20.00
N PRO A 294 23.54 -10.68 19.81
CA PRO A 294 23.82 -11.43 18.60
C PRO A 294 22.86 -12.62 18.47
N TYR A 295 22.61 -13.04 17.22
CA TYR A 295 21.75 -14.20 16.97
C TYR A 295 22.38 -15.50 17.51
N ASP A 296 21.58 -16.24 18.28
CA ASP A 296 21.89 -17.62 18.70
C ASP A 296 20.69 -18.50 18.31
N PRO A 297 20.87 -19.52 17.45
CA PRO A 297 19.79 -20.40 17.02
C PRO A 297 19.35 -21.40 18.08
N SER A 298 20.11 -21.59 19.18
CA SER A 298 19.86 -22.62 20.17
C SER A 298 18.65 -22.32 21.09
N PRO A 299 18.44 -21.10 21.62
CA PRO A 299 17.28 -20.81 22.44
C PRO A 299 16.03 -20.55 21.61
N VAL A 300 14.88 -20.87 22.18
CA VAL A 300 13.59 -20.39 21.68
C VAL A 300 13.33 -19.04 22.34
N SER A 301 13.22 -17.97 21.54
CA SER A 301 12.90 -16.65 22.04
C SER A 301 11.44 -16.32 21.76
N ALA A 302 10.66 -16.13 22.85
CA ALA A 302 9.31 -15.59 22.78
C ALA A 302 9.36 -14.05 22.76
N GLY A 303 8.38 -13.40 22.12
CA GLY A 303 8.24 -11.95 22.12
C GLY A 303 9.13 -11.21 21.11
N THR A 304 9.90 -11.90 20.30
CA THR A 304 10.61 -11.30 19.16
C THR A 304 9.64 -11.20 17.98
N GLN A 305 9.42 -9.97 17.51
CA GLN A 305 8.49 -9.69 16.42
C GLN A 305 9.28 -9.16 15.22
N PRO A 306 9.04 -9.66 14.00
CA PRO A 306 9.56 -9.01 12.81
C PRO A 306 8.93 -7.63 12.64
N ASP A 307 9.53 -6.77 11.81
CA ASP A 307 8.95 -5.49 11.48
C ASP A 307 7.48 -5.63 11.02
N TRP A 308 6.64 -4.67 11.41
CA TRP A 308 5.18 -4.72 11.26
C TRP A 308 4.70 -5.10 9.86
N TYR A 309 5.40 -4.70 8.81
CA TYR A 309 5.02 -4.93 7.42
C TYR A 309 5.25 -6.38 6.95
N ILE A 310 6.04 -7.17 7.69
CA ILE A 310 6.28 -8.61 7.45
C ILE A 310 5.44 -9.48 8.40
N GLY A 311 5.07 -8.95 9.57
CA GLY A 311 4.40 -9.70 10.62
C GLY A 311 3.14 -10.45 10.19
N TRP A 312 2.44 -10.01 9.15
CA TRP A 312 1.24 -10.70 8.65
C TRP A 312 1.52 -12.15 8.19
N VAL A 313 2.74 -12.48 7.75
CA VAL A 313 3.16 -13.85 7.40
C VAL A 313 3.22 -14.72 8.65
N ASP A 314 3.91 -14.26 9.70
CA ASP A 314 3.97 -14.93 11.00
C ASP A 314 2.58 -15.07 11.62
N GLY A 315 1.77 -14.01 11.56
CA GLY A 315 0.41 -14.03 12.08
C GLY A 315 -0.50 -15.02 11.36
N ALA A 316 -0.35 -15.19 10.05
CA ALA A 316 -1.09 -16.20 9.32
C ALA A 316 -0.77 -17.62 9.82
N LEU A 317 0.52 -17.89 10.11
CA LEU A 317 0.95 -19.17 10.69
C LEU A 317 0.37 -19.37 12.09
N ARG A 318 0.39 -18.34 12.95
CA ARG A 318 -0.16 -18.41 14.33
C ARG A 318 -1.68 -18.62 14.38
N LEU A 319 -2.40 -18.24 13.33
CA LEU A 319 -3.84 -18.49 13.22
C LEU A 319 -4.18 -19.95 12.90
N MET A 320 -3.20 -20.75 12.44
CA MET A 320 -3.43 -22.15 12.11
C MET A 320 -3.78 -22.97 13.35
N PRO A 321 -4.90 -23.71 13.40
CA PRO A 321 -5.24 -24.55 14.55
C PRO A 321 -4.36 -25.81 14.58
N GLY A 322 -3.83 -26.16 15.78
CA GLY A 322 -3.15 -27.43 16.00
C GLY A 322 -4.09 -28.62 16.17
N PHE A 323 -5.39 -28.33 16.40
CA PHE A 323 -6.42 -29.35 16.60
C PHE A 323 -7.70 -28.95 15.86
N ILE A 324 -8.39 -29.93 15.30
CA ILE A 324 -9.78 -29.75 14.82
C ILE A 324 -10.66 -30.66 15.69
N GLY A 325 -11.42 -30.03 16.60
CA GLY A 325 -12.18 -30.75 17.62
C GLY A 325 -11.24 -31.48 18.59
N SER A 326 -11.47 -32.79 18.81
CA SER A 326 -10.63 -33.63 19.67
C SER A 326 -9.49 -34.32 18.92
N PHE A 327 -9.36 -34.10 17.63
CA PHE A 327 -8.35 -34.78 16.81
C PHE A 327 -7.10 -33.90 16.69
N PRO A 328 -5.91 -34.37 17.13
CA PRO A 328 -4.65 -33.78 16.77
C PRO A 328 -4.51 -33.88 15.24
N PHE A 329 -4.30 -32.78 14.58
CA PHE A 329 -4.13 -32.78 13.14
C PHE A 329 -2.64 -32.75 12.84
N GLU A 330 -2.13 -33.88 12.34
CA GLU A 330 -0.81 -33.86 11.72
C GLU A 330 -0.92 -33.15 10.38
N TRP A 331 -0.56 -31.87 10.37
CA TRP A 331 -0.58 -31.02 9.18
C TRP A 331 0.58 -31.34 8.22
N GLN A 332 0.97 -32.62 8.17
CA GLN A 332 1.99 -33.12 7.25
C GLN A 332 1.38 -34.24 6.42
N LEU A 333 1.38 -34.07 5.12
CA LEU A 333 0.94 -35.07 4.17
C LEU A 333 2.18 -35.68 3.50
N PRO A 334 2.56 -36.92 3.82
CA PRO A 334 3.69 -37.57 3.15
C PRO A 334 3.34 -37.88 1.69
N LEU A 335 4.28 -37.59 0.81
CA LEU A 335 4.20 -37.91 -0.61
C LEU A 335 5.34 -38.89 -0.96
N PRO A 336 5.15 -40.21 -0.72
CA PRO A 336 6.24 -41.20 -0.80
C PRO A 336 6.92 -41.25 -2.17
N PHE A 337 6.22 -40.86 -3.24
CA PHE A 337 6.78 -40.82 -4.60
C PHE A 337 7.76 -39.66 -4.85
N LEU A 338 7.83 -38.68 -3.94
CA LEU A 338 8.77 -37.55 -4.02
C LEU A 338 10.04 -37.78 -3.22
N GLY A 339 10.09 -38.77 -2.35
CA GLY A 339 11.21 -39.11 -1.48
C GLY A 339 10.77 -39.50 -0.07
N ASP A 340 11.63 -40.05 0.75
CA ASP A 340 11.34 -40.38 2.15
C ASP A 340 12.28 -39.64 3.12
N ASP A 341 11.77 -38.60 3.78
CA ASP A 341 12.49 -37.84 4.80
C ASP A 341 12.58 -38.56 6.16
N ARG A 342 11.92 -39.73 6.29
CA ARG A 342 11.84 -40.46 7.55
C ARG A 342 12.93 -41.48 7.73
N VAL A 343 13.94 -41.55 6.86
CA VAL A 343 15.01 -42.50 6.97
C VAL A 343 16.11 -41.95 7.89
N PRO A 344 16.19 -42.39 9.13
CA PRO A 344 17.22 -41.93 10.03
C PRO A 344 18.51 -42.71 9.77
N GLY A 345 19.53 -42.01 9.31
CA GLY A 345 20.88 -42.51 9.33
C GLY A 345 21.51 -42.86 7.97
N PRO A 346 22.82 -42.88 7.90
CA PRO A 346 23.56 -42.96 6.65
C PRO A 346 23.66 -44.36 6.03
N THR A 347 22.98 -45.38 6.55
CA THR A 347 23.28 -46.75 6.22
C THR A 347 22.23 -47.53 5.42
N GLU A 348 21.02 -47.02 5.19
CA GLU A 348 19.97 -47.83 4.56
C GLU A 348 19.23 -47.20 3.35
N VAL A 349 19.68 -46.07 2.82
CA VAL A 349 18.91 -45.29 1.84
C VAL A 349 19.43 -45.36 0.42
N GLN A 350 20.27 -46.29 0.08
CA GLN A 350 20.85 -46.32 -1.28
C GLN A 350 19.91 -46.85 -2.36
N ASP A 351 18.75 -47.37 -2.03
CA ASP A 351 17.87 -48.02 -3.00
C ASP A 351 16.50 -47.36 -3.26
N VAL A 352 16.23 -46.19 -2.63
CA VAL A 352 14.95 -45.49 -2.92
C VAL A 352 15.17 -44.48 -4.03
N TRP A 353 14.65 -44.79 -5.20
CA TRP A 353 14.57 -43.84 -6.31
C TRP A 353 13.67 -42.67 -5.89
N THR A 354 14.28 -41.54 -5.60
CA THR A 354 13.55 -40.28 -5.38
C THR A 354 13.58 -39.48 -6.68
N LEU A 355 12.42 -38.95 -7.10
CA LEU A 355 12.34 -38.10 -8.28
C LEU A 355 13.19 -36.84 -8.12
N PHE A 356 13.37 -36.40 -6.89
CA PHE A 356 14.14 -35.23 -6.50
C PHE A 356 15.01 -35.53 -5.26
N PRO A 357 16.24 -36.03 -5.44
CA PRO A 357 17.15 -36.29 -4.32
C PRO A 357 17.38 -35.00 -3.49
N GLY A 358 17.18 -35.06 -2.19
CA GLY A 358 17.28 -33.88 -1.30
C GLY A 358 16.07 -32.94 -1.33
N GLY A 359 15.01 -33.28 -2.09
CA GLY A 359 13.76 -32.54 -2.08
C GLY A 359 12.86 -32.93 -0.89
N THR A 360 11.97 -32.02 -0.50
CA THR A 360 10.98 -32.27 0.54
C THR A 360 9.91 -33.24 0.03
N ASN A 361 9.74 -34.37 0.71
CA ASN A 361 8.72 -35.39 0.36
C ASN A 361 7.42 -35.22 1.13
N THR A 362 7.33 -34.27 2.01
CA THR A 362 6.16 -33.97 2.83
C THR A 362 5.56 -32.61 2.49
N LEU A 363 4.23 -32.55 2.34
CA LEU A 363 3.49 -31.30 2.30
C LEU A 363 3.26 -30.80 3.72
N ALA A 364 3.94 -29.74 4.12
CA ALA A 364 3.74 -29.08 5.40
C ALA A 364 2.45 -28.22 5.35
N LEU A 365 1.29 -28.87 5.47
CA LEU A 365 -0.02 -28.22 5.38
C LEU A 365 -0.20 -27.13 6.45
N GLY A 366 0.41 -27.31 7.63
CA GLY A 366 0.42 -26.30 8.70
C GLY A 366 1.06 -24.97 8.30
N VAL A 367 1.92 -24.98 7.30
CA VAL A 367 2.54 -23.77 6.73
C VAL A 367 1.84 -23.34 5.44
N LEU A 368 1.55 -24.26 4.54
CA LEU A 368 0.99 -23.95 3.22
C LEU A 368 -0.44 -23.41 3.29
N ILE A 369 -1.31 -24.01 4.13
CA ILE A 369 -2.72 -23.56 4.25
C ILE A 369 -2.82 -22.12 4.72
N PRO A 370 -2.09 -21.66 5.76
CA PRO A 370 -2.12 -20.25 6.17
C PRO A 370 -1.62 -19.29 5.09
N MET A 371 -0.78 -19.72 4.17
CA MET A 371 -0.29 -18.88 3.07
C MET A 371 -1.34 -18.71 1.95
N ILE A 372 -2.35 -19.59 1.84
CA ILE A 372 -3.40 -19.49 0.82
C ILE A 372 -4.19 -18.17 0.93
N PRO A 373 -4.74 -17.76 2.09
CA PRO A 373 -5.43 -16.48 2.23
C PRO A 373 -4.57 -15.28 1.82
N ALA A 374 -3.29 -15.28 2.21
CA ALA A 374 -2.34 -14.25 1.83
C ALA A 374 -2.11 -14.21 0.31
N ALA A 375 -1.91 -15.35 -0.31
CA ALA A 375 -1.76 -15.46 -1.77
C ALA A 375 -3.03 -15.00 -2.50
N ILE A 376 -4.22 -15.40 -2.03
CA ILE A 376 -5.51 -14.96 -2.59
C ILE A 376 -5.63 -13.44 -2.49
N LEU A 377 -5.29 -12.84 -1.35
CA LEU A 377 -5.34 -11.39 -1.15
C LEU A 377 -4.44 -10.67 -2.16
N ILE A 378 -3.18 -11.09 -2.28
CA ILE A 378 -2.22 -10.50 -3.21
C ILE A 378 -2.67 -10.67 -4.67
N LEU A 379 -3.05 -11.88 -5.07
CA LEU A 379 -3.48 -12.16 -6.44
C LEU A 379 -4.76 -11.39 -6.80
N THR A 380 -5.74 -11.35 -5.88
CA THR A 380 -6.96 -10.58 -6.07
C THR A 380 -6.66 -9.09 -6.21
N MET A 381 -5.77 -8.57 -5.38
CA MET A 381 -5.34 -7.17 -5.45
C MET A 381 -4.69 -6.86 -6.81
N ILE A 382 -3.75 -7.66 -7.28
CA ILE A 382 -3.10 -7.47 -8.58
C ILE A 382 -4.11 -7.54 -9.73
N MET A 383 -4.99 -8.53 -9.70
CA MET A 383 -5.97 -8.80 -10.77
C MET A 383 -7.21 -7.91 -10.71
N TRP A 384 -7.35 -7.09 -9.68
CA TRP A 384 -8.57 -6.34 -9.40
C TRP A 384 -9.09 -5.50 -10.58
N PRO A 385 -8.27 -4.76 -11.35
CA PRO A 385 -8.77 -3.97 -12.47
C PRO A 385 -9.55 -4.78 -13.51
N TRP A 386 -9.06 -5.98 -13.81
CA TRP A 386 -9.72 -6.89 -14.77
C TRP A 386 -10.93 -7.58 -14.16
N LEU A 387 -10.88 -7.96 -12.88
CA LEU A 387 -12.01 -8.56 -12.15
C LEU A 387 -13.18 -7.56 -12.08
N GLU A 388 -12.92 -6.32 -11.65
CA GLU A 388 -13.98 -5.32 -11.59
C GLU A 388 -14.52 -5.00 -12.98
N ARG A 389 -13.68 -4.81 -13.99
CA ARG A 389 -14.09 -4.60 -15.36
C ARG A 389 -14.92 -5.76 -15.91
N TRP A 390 -14.54 -7.00 -15.61
CA TRP A 390 -15.28 -8.18 -16.02
C TRP A 390 -16.67 -8.22 -15.36
N VAL A 391 -16.77 -7.91 -14.07
CA VAL A 391 -18.05 -7.86 -13.36
C VAL A 391 -18.91 -6.70 -13.84
N THR A 392 -18.36 -5.51 -13.96
CA THR A 392 -19.11 -4.28 -14.25
C THR A 392 -19.44 -4.10 -15.73
N LYS A 393 -18.72 -4.78 -16.63
CA LYS A 393 -18.78 -4.59 -18.10
C LYS A 393 -18.40 -3.16 -18.53
N ASP A 394 -17.76 -2.38 -17.67
CA ASP A 394 -17.36 -1.01 -17.96
C ASP A 394 -15.98 -0.99 -18.63
N ASN A 395 -15.97 -0.71 -19.93
CA ASN A 395 -14.75 -0.64 -20.75
C ASN A 395 -14.30 0.79 -21.05
N ARG A 396 -14.98 1.81 -20.50
CA ARG A 396 -14.67 3.23 -20.72
C ARG A 396 -13.36 3.61 -20.02
N GLU A 397 -12.76 4.68 -20.49
CA GLU A 397 -11.66 5.33 -19.77
C GLU A 397 -12.20 6.19 -18.64
N HIS A 398 -11.47 6.21 -17.51
CA HIS A 398 -11.89 6.93 -16.30
C HIS A 398 -10.78 7.84 -15.81
N HIS A 399 -10.96 9.14 -15.90
CA HIS A 399 -10.06 10.16 -15.34
C HIS A 399 -10.65 10.80 -14.09
N ILE A 400 -11.98 10.76 -13.93
CA ILE A 400 -12.67 11.20 -12.72
C ILE A 400 -12.69 10.05 -11.70
N LEU A 401 -12.25 10.37 -10.47
CA LEU A 401 -12.23 9.45 -9.35
C LEU A 401 -13.63 9.22 -8.78
N ASP A 402 -13.89 8.00 -8.32
CA ASP A 402 -15.06 7.72 -7.51
C ASP A 402 -14.80 8.17 -6.06
N ARG A 403 -15.82 8.67 -5.37
CA ARG A 403 -15.80 8.70 -3.92
C ARG A 403 -16.06 7.29 -3.40
N PRO A 404 -15.37 6.81 -2.35
CA PRO A 404 -15.58 5.45 -1.83
C PRO A 404 -17.06 5.12 -1.57
N ARG A 405 -17.82 6.08 -1.01
CA ARG A 405 -19.27 5.91 -0.77
C ARG A 405 -20.09 5.67 -2.05
N ASN A 406 -19.60 6.14 -3.21
CA ASN A 406 -20.29 5.98 -4.50
C ASN A 406 -19.97 4.63 -5.17
N ALA A 407 -19.07 3.84 -4.58
CA ALA A 407 -18.73 2.48 -5.00
C ALA A 407 -18.83 1.50 -3.80
N PRO A 408 -20.05 1.32 -3.21
CA PRO A 408 -20.23 0.66 -1.93
C PRO A 408 -19.73 -0.78 -1.91
N THR A 409 -19.94 -1.54 -2.99
CA THR A 409 -19.48 -2.92 -3.09
C THR A 409 -17.95 -3.01 -3.17
N ARG A 410 -17.28 -2.18 -4.01
CA ARG A 410 -15.81 -2.08 -4.04
C ARG A 410 -15.25 -1.71 -2.68
N THR A 411 -15.85 -0.69 -2.04
CA THR A 411 -15.43 -0.21 -0.73
C THR A 411 -15.58 -1.28 0.33
N GLY A 412 -16.70 -2.03 0.32
CA GLY A 412 -16.92 -3.15 1.24
C GLY A 412 -15.90 -4.27 1.04
N ILE A 413 -15.58 -4.65 -0.20
CA ILE A 413 -14.56 -5.66 -0.50
C ILE A 413 -13.17 -5.19 -0.04
N GLY A 414 -12.83 -3.92 -0.28
CA GLY A 414 -11.57 -3.35 0.18
C GLY A 414 -11.43 -3.38 1.71
N VAL A 415 -12.49 -3.00 2.45
CA VAL A 415 -12.49 -3.06 3.91
C VAL A 415 -12.41 -4.50 4.41
N ALA A 416 -13.07 -5.46 3.74
CA ALA A 416 -12.94 -6.88 4.07
C ALA A 416 -11.47 -7.36 3.92
N GLY A 417 -10.79 -6.97 2.85
CA GLY A 417 -9.36 -7.26 2.65
C GLY A 417 -8.47 -6.61 3.71
N VAL A 418 -8.75 -5.37 4.09
CA VAL A 418 -8.02 -4.66 5.16
C VAL A 418 -8.23 -5.37 6.51
N ILE A 419 -9.45 -5.79 6.84
CA ILE A 419 -9.71 -6.55 8.07
C ILE A 419 -8.92 -7.86 8.07
N TRP A 420 -8.89 -8.57 6.96
CA TRP A 420 -8.13 -9.81 6.83
C TRP A 420 -6.64 -9.59 7.10
N TYR A 421 -6.04 -8.60 6.40
CA TYR A 421 -4.66 -8.22 6.59
C TYR A 421 -4.35 -7.81 8.04
N CYS A 422 -5.16 -6.90 8.60
CA CYS A 422 -4.98 -6.41 9.97
C CYS A 422 -5.13 -7.53 11.02
N THR A 423 -5.99 -8.52 10.77
CA THR A 423 -6.14 -9.67 11.68
C THR A 423 -4.90 -10.57 11.66
N MET A 424 -4.33 -10.85 10.49
CA MET A 424 -3.06 -11.56 10.38
C MET A 424 -1.93 -10.79 11.06
N TRP A 425 -1.87 -9.47 10.86
CA TRP A 425 -0.89 -8.63 11.53
C TRP A 425 -1.05 -8.61 13.05
N ALA A 426 -2.28 -8.51 13.57
CA ALA A 426 -2.55 -8.59 15.00
C ALA A 426 -2.21 -9.97 15.59
N ALA A 427 -2.42 -11.04 14.82
CA ALA A 427 -2.05 -12.39 15.23
C ALA A 427 -0.54 -12.58 15.38
N ALA A 428 0.28 -11.89 14.59
CA ALA A 428 1.73 -11.86 14.79
C ALA A 428 2.14 -11.31 16.15
N SER A 429 1.34 -10.42 16.72
CA SER A 429 1.58 -9.79 18.03
C SER A 429 0.72 -10.39 19.15
N SER A 430 0.15 -11.59 18.95
CA SER A 430 -0.77 -12.21 19.92
C SER A 430 -0.16 -12.42 21.29
N ASP A 431 1.12 -12.79 21.38
CA ASP A 431 1.88 -12.94 22.59
C ASP A 431 2.10 -11.60 23.32
N LEU A 432 2.42 -10.53 22.60
CA LEU A 432 2.52 -9.18 23.16
C LEU A 432 1.17 -8.67 23.64
N ILE A 433 0.09 -8.89 22.86
CA ILE A 433 -1.27 -8.55 23.27
C ILE A 433 -1.62 -9.28 24.57
N ALA A 434 -1.40 -10.59 24.62
CA ALA A 434 -1.68 -11.40 25.81
C ALA A 434 -0.92 -10.88 27.03
N THR A 435 0.39 -10.59 26.89
CA THR A 435 1.24 -10.11 27.99
C THR A 435 0.83 -8.71 28.46
N HIS A 436 0.62 -7.76 27.54
CA HIS A 436 0.31 -6.38 27.91
C HIS A 436 -1.08 -6.21 28.52
N PHE A 437 -2.06 -6.98 28.05
CA PHE A 437 -3.43 -6.92 28.57
C PHE A 437 -3.70 -7.95 29.69
N GLY A 438 -2.74 -8.81 30.05
CA GLY A 438 -2.89 -9.82 31.10
C GLY A 438 -3.97 -10.87 30.78
N VAL A 439 -4.16 -11.20 29.51
CA VAL A 439 -5.14 -12.17 29.01
C VAL A 439 -4.45 -13.44 28.52
N SER A 440 -5.21 -14.54 28.47
CA SER A 440 -4.68 -15.81 27.97
C SER A 440 -4.31 -15.71 26.48
N LEU A 441 -3.14 -16.21 26.10
CA LEU A 441 -2.73 -16.31 24.69
C LEU A 441 -3.72 -17.13 23.86
N ASN A 442 -4.30 -18.19 24.45
CA ASN A 442 -5.32 -19.00 23.77
C ASN A 442 -6.58 -18.20 23.47
N ASP A 443 -7.05 -17.38 24.42
CA ASP A 443 -8.23 -16.55 24.23
C ASP A 443 -8.00 -15.52 23.11
N VAL A 444 -6.87 -14.83 23.11
CA VAL A 444 -6.47 -13.92 22.04
C VAL A 444 -6.48 -14.64 20.68
N THR A 445 -5.90 -15.83 20.62
CA THR A 445 -5.84 -16.63 19.38
C THR A 445 -7.23 -17.04 18.91
N TYR A 446 -8.12 -17.49 19.79
CA TYR A 446 -9.49 -17.84 19.43
C TYR A 446 -10.28 -16.63 18.93
N TRP A 447 -10.16 -15.48 19.59
CA TRP A 447 -10.80 -14.24 19.13
C TRP A 447 -10.30 -13.84 17.74
N LEU A 448 -8.99 -13.89 17.51
CA LEU A 448 -8.39 -13.55 16.21
C LEU A 448 -8.81 -14.54 15.11
N ARG A 449 -8.94 -15.83 15.40
CA ARG A 449 -9.52 -16.81 14.45
C ARG A 449 -10.97 -16.48 14.11
N GLY A 450 -11.77 -16.13 15.10
CA GLY A 450 -13.15 -15.68 14.89
C GLY A 450 -13.22 -14.44 14.00
N ILE A 451 -12.40 -13.44 14.27
CA ILE A 451 -12.31 -12.21 13.47
C ILE A 451 -11.79 -12.51 12.05
N PHE A 452 -10.81 -13.40 11.89
CA PHE A 452 -10.27 -13.80 10.58
C PHE A 452 -11.34 -14.41 9.67
N ILE A 453 -12.22 -15.25 10.23
CA ILE A 453 -13.29 -15.93 9.48
C ILE A 453 -14.48 -14.99 9.26
N LEU A 454 -15.00 -14.36 10.32
CA LEU A 454 -16.25 -13.61 10.28
C LEU A 454 -16.08 -12.13 9.98
N GLY A 455 -14.94 -11.54 10.39
CA GLY A 455 -14.67 -10.11 10.29
C GLY A 455 -14.79 -9.55 8.88
N PRO A 456 -14.23 -10.19 7.84
CA PRO A 456 -14.36 -9.72 6.46
C PRO A 456 -15.81 -9.62 5.98
N PHE A 457 -16.66 -10.58 6.32
CA PHE A 457 -18.09 -10.58 5.95
C PHE A 457 -18.85 -9.48 6.70
N ILE A 458 -18.63 -9.37 8.01
CA ILE A 458 -19.25 -8.33 8.85
C ILE A 458 -18.80 -6.95 8.38
N GLY A 459 -17.50 -6.77 8.16
CA GLY A 459 -16.91 -5.53 7.67
C GLY A 459 -17.46 -5.12 6.30
N PHE A 460 -17.60 -6.07 5.36
CA PHE A 460 -18.24 -5.83 4.07
C PHE A 460 -19.67 -5.31 4.23
N ILE A 461 -20.50 -6.00 5.02
CA ILE A 461 -21.91 -5.67 5.20
C ILE A 461 -22.05 -4.29 5.86
N ILE A 462 -21.32 -4.03 6.94
CA ILE A 462 -21.37 -2.75 7.66
C ILE A 462 -20.92 -1.61 6.75
N THR A 463 -19.79 -1.79 6.06
CA THR A 463 -19.25 -0.77 5.16
C THR A 463 -20.20 -0.46 4.02
N LYS A 464 -20.78 -1.49 3.38
CA LYS A 464 -21.77 -1.29 2.32
C LYS A 464 -22.97 -0.49 2.84
N ARG A 465 -23.52 -0.83 4.01
CA ARG A 465 -24.64 -0.10 4.64
C ARG A 465 -24.30 1.35 4.98
N ILE A 466 -23.11 1.61 5.52
CA ILE A 466 -22.62 2.97 5.78
C ILE A 466 -22.54 3.77 4.47
N CYS A 467 -21.96 3.21 3.41
CA CYS A 467 -21.87 3.87 2.12
C CYS A 467 -23.25 4.23 1.56
N LEU A 468 -24.23 3.31 1.65
CA LEU A 468 -25.59 3.55 1.18
C LEU A 468 -26.32 4.61 2.02
N SER A 469 -26.11 4.62 3.34
CA SER A 469 -26.65 5.66 4.22
C SER A 469 -26.09 7.03 3.87
N LEU A 470 -24.78 7.11 3.62
CA LEU A 470 -24.12 8.35 3.19
C LEU A 470 -24.61 8.82 1.80
N GLN A 471 -24.89 7.90 0.88
CA GLN A 471 -25.48 8.26 -0.43
C GLN A 471 -26.88 8.84 -0.28
N ARG A 472 -27.73 8.27 0.60
CA ARG A 472 -29.06 8.82 0.90
C ARG A 472 -28.94 10.23 1.49
N LYS A 473 -28.05 10.41 2.47
CA LYS A 473 -27.80 11.73 3.05
C LYS A 473 -27.28 12.73 2.02
N ASP A 474 -26.36 12.33 1.13
CA ASP A 474 -25.88 13.19 0.04
C ASP A 474 -27.06 13.59 -0.89
N ARG A 475 -27.96 12.65 -1.18
CA ARG A 475 -29.16 12.92 -2.00
C ARG A 475 -30.10 13.95 -1.35
N GLU A 476 -30.41 13.78 -0.06
CA GLU A 476 -31.22 14.72 0.71
C GLU A 476 -30.59 16.13 0.74
N ILE A 477 -29.29 16.21 1.01
CA ILE A 477 -28.58 17.48 1.02
C ILE A 477 -28.58 18.17 -0.36
N VAL A 478 -28.54 17.42 -1.46
CA VAL A 478 -28.60 17.97 -2.81
C VAL A 478 -29.99 18.52 -3.14
N LEU A 479 -31.04 17.82 -2.71
CA LEU A 479 -32.44 18.21 -3.00
C LEU A 479 -32.94 19.32 -2.08
N HIS A 480 -32.67 19.21 -0.78
CA HIS A 480 -33.28 20.06 0.25
C HIS A 480 -32.30 21.06 0.89
N GLY A 481 -30.98 20.95 0.59
CA GLY A 481 -29.97 21.77 1.25
C GLY A 481 -29.44 21.14 2.54
N ARG A 482 -28.52 21.86 3.20
CA ARG A 482 -27.88 21.45 4.46
C ARG A 482 -28.59 22.15 5.62
N GLU A 483 -28.86 21.41 6.69
CA GLU A 483 -29.31 21.97 7.96
C GLU A 483 -28.36 23.07 8.45
N ALA A 484 -28.92 24.28 8.67
CA ALA A 484 -28.14 25.45 9.07
C ALA A 484 -27.91 25.51 10.62
N GLY A 485 -28.59 24.65 11.38
CA GLY A 485 -28.60 24.69 12.84
C GLY A 485 -29.35 25.91 13.39
N VAL A 486 -30.15 26.61 12.55
CA VAL A 486 -30.99 27.74 12.94
C VAL A 486 -32.44 27.31 12.84
N ILE A 487 -33.15 27.40 13.97
CA ILE A 487 -34.59 27.12 14.03
C ILE A 487 -35.35 28.44 13.87
N GLU A 488 -36.19 28.50 12.87
CA GLU A 488 -37.05 29.64 12.56
C GLU A 488 -38.50 29.28 12.86
N MET A 489 -39.25 30.22 13.44
CA MET A 489 -40.69 30.08 13.65
C MET A 489 -41.40 30.61 12.38
N THR A 490 -42.20 29.76 11.75
CA THR A 490 -43.04 30.16 10.62
C THR A 490 -44.17 31.07 11.05
N PRO A 491 -44.79 31.86 10.14
CA PRO A 491 -45.94 32.68 10.47
C PRO A 491 -47.10 31.91 11.08
N ASP A 492 -47.22 30.63 10.79
CA ASP A 492 -48.26 29.72 11.34
C ASP A 492 -47.89 29.14 12.71
N GLY A 493 -46.75 29.56 13.30
CA GLY A 493 -46.31 29.15 14.62
C GLY A 493 -45.55 27.80 14.66
N GLU A 494 -45.25 27.18 13.54
CA GLU A 494 -44.42 26.00 13.47
C GLU A 494 -42.92 26.35 13.54
N PHE A 495 -42.13 25.51 14.23
CA PHE A 495 -40.69 25.63 14.26
C PHE A 495 -40.09 24.76 13.15
N ARG A 496 -39.37 25.39 12.23
CA ARG A 496 -38.66 24.69 11.13
C ARG A 496 -37.17 25.00 11.19
N GLU A 497 -36.35 24.00 10.94
CA GLU A 497 -34.91 24.20 10.76
C GLU A 497 -34.65 24.80 9.38
N ARG A 498 -33.89 25.91 9.36
CA ARG A 498 -33.51 26.54 8.10
C ARG A 498 -32.49 25.68 7.36
N HIS A 499 -32.74 25.42 6.08
CA HIS A 499 -31.79 24.75 5.21
C HIS A 499 -31.02 25.75 4.35
N GLU A 500 -29.68 25.57 4.31
CA GLU A 500 -28.81 26.34 3.43
C GLU A 500 -28.49 25.52 2.18
N ARG A 501 -28.66 26.12 1.00
CA ARG A 501 -28.30 25.48 -0.25
C ARG A 501 -26.79 25.28 -0.32
N LEU A 502 -26.38 24.20 -0.99
CA LEU A 502 -24.97 23.96 -1.29
C LEU A 502 -24.46 24.98 -2.32
N ASP A 503 -23.22 25.42 -2.11
CA ASP A 503 -22.48 26.13 -3.15
C ASP A 503 -22.29 25.25 -4.40
N ASP A 504 -22.10 25.88 -5.56
CA ASP A 504 -21.97 25.19 -6.84
C ASP A 504 -20.82 24.17 -6.84
N TYR A 505 -19.75 24.40 -6.10
CA TYR A 505 -18.62 23.48 -6.01
C TYR A 505 -19.01 22.18 -5.29
N ARG A 506 -19.68 22.28 -4.14
CA ARG A 506 -20.17 21.13 -3.38
C ARG A 506 -21.27 20.39 -4.11
N LEU A 507 -22.18 21.14 -4.71
CA LEU A 507 -23.26 20.57 -5.52
C LEU A 507 -22.71 19.74 -6.68
N TYR A 508 -21.72 20.28 -7.41
CA TYR A 508 -21.08 19.58 -8.52
C TYR A 508 -20.37 18.29 -8.09
N GLN A 509 -19.91 18.23 -6.84
CA GLN A 509 -19.29 17.03 -6.30
C GLN A 509 -20.29 15.92 -5.96
N LEU A 510 -21.52 16.26 -5.61
CA LEU A 510 -22.55 15.33 -5.12
C LEU A 510 -23.49 14.87 -6.23
N VAL A 511 -23.72 15.69 -7.25
CA VAL A 511 -24.56 15.35 -8.40
C VAL A 511 -23.76 14.47 -9.36
N SER A 512 -24.24 13.26 -9.60
CA SER A 512 -23.69 12.38 -10.63
C SER A 512 -24.53 12.47 -11.89
N PHE A 513 -23.87 12.67 -13.02
CA PHE A 513 -24.53 12.79 -14.32
C PHE A 513 -24.80 11.44 -15.00
N GLU A 514 -24.26 10.35 -14.46
CA GLU A 514 -24.44 9.00 -14.99
C GLU A 514 -24.84 8.01 -13.90
N ALA A 515 -26.05 7.49 -14.00
CA ALA A 515 -26.47 6.35 -13.18
C ALA A 515 -25.77 5.08 -13.66
N LYS A 516 -24.93 4.47 -12.81
CA LYS A 516 -24.33 3.16 -13.08
C LYS A 516 -25.38 2.10 -12.78
N ARG A 517 -26.08 1.60 -13.79
CA ARG A 517 -27.13 0.57 -13.67
C ARG A 517 -26.61 -0.83 -13.98
N PRO A 518 -27.23 -1.87 -13.39
CA PRO A 518 -26.93 -3.25 -13.79
C PRO A 518 -27.16 -3.48 -15.27
N VAL A 519 -26.21 -4.17 -15.91
CA VAL A 519 -26.31 -4.52 -17.34
C VAL A 519 -26.97 -5.91 -17.47
N PRO A 520 -28.07 -6.05 -18.19
CA PRO A 520 -28.73 -7.34 -18.39
C PRO A 520 -27.84 -8.32 -19.16
N ALA A 521 -28.14 -9.62 -19.01
CA ALA A 521 -27.48 -10.66 -19.77
C ALA A 521 -27.78 -10.49 -21.27
N GLN A 522 -26.74 -10.54 -22.10
CA GLN A 522 -26.87 -10.40 -23.54
C GLN A 522 -26.91 -11.77 -24.23
N PRO A 523 -27.82 -11.99 -25.20
CA PRO A 523 -27.80 -13.21 -25.99
C PRO A 523 -26.57 -13.25 -26.90
N GLY A 524 -26.05 -14.44 -27.13
CA GLY A 524 -25.01 -14.70 -28.12
C GLY A 524 -25.53 -14.66 -29.56
N PRO A 525 -24.67 -14.92 -30.55
CA PRO A 525 -25.06 -14.96 -31.97
C PRO A 525 -26.16 -15.98 -32.29
N ASP A 526 -26.31 -17.03 -31.45
CA ASP A 526 -27.33 -18.07 -31.52
C ASP A 526 -28.67 -17.65 -30.86
N GLY A 527 -28.81 -16.43 -30.41
CA GLY A 527 -29.97 -15.90 -29.68
C GLY A 527 -30.13 -16.47 -28.25
N LYS A 528 -29.22 -17.34 -27.79
CA LYS A 528 -29.26 -17.94 -26.45
C LYS A 528 -28.31 -17.22 -25.48
N VAL A 529 -28.74 -17.09 -24.23
CA VAL A 529 -27.88 -16.57 -23.17
C VAL A 529 -27.07 -17.72 -22.56
N SER A 530 -25.75 -17.68 -22.69
CA SER A 530 -24.85 -18.67 -22.12
C SER A 530 -24.90 -18.70 -20.59
N GLY A 531 -24.54 -19.85 -19.98
CA GLY A 531 -24.47 -20.00 -18.52
C GLY A 531 -23.44 -19.04 -17.88
N GLY A 532 -22.33 -18.77 -18.57
CA GLY A 532 -21.32 -17.80 -18.15
C GLY A 532 -21.87 -16.37 -18.12
N GLU A 533 -22.61 -15.98 -19.15
CA GLU A 533 -23.23 -14.66 -19.23
C GLU A 533 -24.33 -14.45 -18.17
N LYS A 534 -25.12 -15.50 -17.85
CA LYS A 534 -26.09 -15.48 -16.75
C LYS A 534 -25.41 -15.25 -15.40
N ARG A 535 -24.30 -15.97 -15.13
CA ARG A 535 -23.51 -15.79 -13.89
C ARG A 535 -22.92 -14.39 -13.81
N ARG A 536 -22.36 -13.89 -14.90
CA ARG A 536 -21.80 -12.55 -14.98
C ARG A 536 -22.85 -11.47 -14.75
N ALA A 537 -24.03 -11.59 -15.35
CA ALA A 537 -25.14 -10.65 -15.13
C ALA A 537 -25.65 -10.68 -13.67
N LYS A 538 -25.64 -11.86 -13.02
CA LYS A 538 -25.96 -11.99 -11.59
C LYS A 538 -24.92 -11.26 -10.73
N LEU A 539 -23.62 -11.42 -11.02
CA LEU A 539 -22.54 -10.71 -10.31
C LEU A 539 -22.59 -9.19 -10.57
N ASN A 540 -22.88 -8.77 -11.80
CA ASN A 540 -23.05 -7.37 -12.13
C ASN A 540 -24.23 -6.76 -11.36
N ARG A 541 -25.37 -7.46 -11.30
CA ARG A 541 -26.51 -7.02 -10.48
C ARG A 541 -26.11 -6.88 -9.02
N TRP A 542 -25.47 -7.89 -8.41
CA TRP A 542 -25.00 -7.85 -7.04
C TRP A 542 -24.02 -6.69 -6.78
N PHE A 543 -23.14 -6.40 -7.75
CA PHE A 543 -22.18 -5.31 -7.62
C PHE A 543 -22.85 -3.93 -7.58
N TYR A 544 -23.94 -3.75 -8.33
CA TYR A 544 -24.67 -2.49 -8.43
C TYR A 544 -25.99 -2.45 -7.63
N GLU A 545 -26.40 -3.57 -7.03
CA GLU A 545 -27.63 -3.66 -6.24
C GLU A 545 -27.58 -2.75 -5.01
N ASP A 546 -28.72 -2.23 -4.61
CA ASP A 546 -28.93 -1.33 -3.47
C ASP A 546 -28.29 0.07 -3.60
N ARG A 547 -27.77 0.46 -4.73
CA ARG A 547 -27.31 1.83 -4.91
C ARG A 547 -28.47 2.82 -4.82
N VAL A 548 -28.21 3.92 -4.11
CA VAL A 548 -29.07 5.08 -4.17
C VAL A 548 -28.83 5.75 -5.53
N GLU A 549 -29.88 6.01 -6.29
CA GLU A 549 -29.76 6.73 -7.54
C GLU A 549 -29.27 8.16 -7.26
N PRO A 550 -28.22 8.62 -7.95
CA PRO A 550 -27.76 9.99 -7.81
C PRO A 550 -28.82 10.96 -8.37
N VAL A 551 -28.90 12.15 -7.79
CA VAL A 551 -29.83 13.19 -8.23
C VAL A 551 -29.53 13.54 -9.69
N SER A 552 -30.54 13.47 -10.55
CA SER A 552 -30.43 13.88 -11.95
C SER A 552 -30.51 15.40 -12.09
N ARG A 553 -30.06 15.93 -13.23
CA ARG A 553 -30.19 17.37 -13.53
C ARG A 553 -31.65 17.82 -13.59
N ALA A 554 -32.53 16.99 -14.11
CA ALA A 554 -33.96 17.29 -14.21
C ALA A 554 -34.58 17.39 -12.80
N GLU A 555 -34.31 16.38 -11.94
CA GLU A 555 -34.76 16.33 -10.57
C GLU A 555 -34.23 17.52 -9.73
N LEU A 556 -32.96 17.90 -9.95
CA LEU A 556 -32.38 19.08 -9.31
C LEU A 556 -33.06 20.41 -9.79
N ALA A 557 -33.39 20.49 -11.07
CA ALA A 557 -34.10 21.66 -11.60
C ALA A 557 -35.52 21.75 -11.02
N GLU A 558 -36.21 20.62 -10.90
CA GLU A 558 -37.54 20.53 -10.30
C GLU A 558 -37.50 20.93 -8.81
N ALA A 559 -36.54 20.40 -8.02
CA ALA A 559 -36.36 20.77 -6.63
C ALA A 559 -36.11 22.29 -6.45
N LYS A 560 -35.37 22.92 -7.39
CA LYS A 560 -35.14 24.37 -7.37
C LYS A 560 -36.40 25.19 -7.65
N THR A 561 -37.35 24.68 -8.44
CA THR A 561 -38.61 25.38 -8.76
C THR A 561 -39.62 25.28 -7.61
N HIS A 562 -39.68 24.14 -6.89
CA HIS A 562 -40.57 23.97 -5.74
C HIS A 562 -40.20 24.88 -4.57
N ASP A 563 -38.91 25.12 -4.30
CA ASP A 563 -38.44 26.02 -3.25
C ASP A 563 -38.77 27.51 -3.50
N HIS A 564 -39.02 27.93 -4.74
CA HIS A 564 -39.42 29.30 -5.02
C HIS A 564 -40.87 29.62 -4.61
N HIS A 565 -41.70 28.61 -4.39
CA HIS A 565 -43.07 28.82 -3.95
C HIS A 565 -43.21 28.95 -2.41
N ASP A 566 -42.19 28.54 -1.65
CA ASP A 566 -42.24 28.57 -0.16
C ASP A 566 -41.52 29.78 0.48
N VAL A 567 -40.93 30.68 -0.33
CA VAL A 567 -40.36 31.95 0.19
C VAL A 567 -41.34 33.08 -0.10
N PRO A 568 -41.96 33.71 0.90
CA PRO A 568 -42.76 34.90 0.70
C PRO A 568 -41.91 36.00 0.10
N ASP A 569 -42.41 36.65 -0.98
CA ASP A 569 -41.78 37.76 -1.71
C ASP A 569 -41.31 38.96 -0.82
N ALA A 570 -41.64 38.97 0.46
CA ALA A 570 -41.30 40.02 1.38
C ALA A 570 -39.80 40.11 1.75
N LEU A 571 -39.02 39.05 1.55
CA LEU A 571 -37.57 39.05 1.89
C LEU A 571 -36.68 39.34 0.68
N ALA A 572 -37.18 39.26 -0.53
CA ALA A 572 -36.42 39.59 -1.74
C ALA A 572 -36.16 41.11 -1.92
N ALA A 573 -36.93 41.95 -1.25
CA ALA A 573 -36.90 43.41 -1.40
C ALA A 573 -35.84 44.11 -0.52
N THR A 574 -35.21 43.44 0.46
CA THR A 574 -34.25 44.05 1.41
C THR A 574 -32.76 43.79 1.08
N GLY A 575 -32.48 43.02 0.03
CA GLY A 575 -31.11 42.59 -0.32
C GLY A 575 -30.36 43.48 -1.32
N SER A 576 -30.90 44.61 -1.79
CA SER A 576 -30.22 45.49 -2.71
C SER A 576 -29.93 46.87 -2.13
N ARG A 577 -28.89 47.00 -1.30
CA ARG A 577 -28.09 48.24 -1.13
C ARG A 577 -26.91 47.96 -0.22
N GLY A 578 -25.74 48.07 -0.81
CA GLY A 578 -24.49 48.02 -0.06
C GLY A 578 -23.28 47.69 -0.91
N THR A 579 -23.05 48.45 -1.98
CA THR A 579 -21.71 48.61 -2.54
C THR A 579 -20.89 49.38 -1.52
N LEU A 580 -19.91 48.74 -0.93
CA LEU A 580 -18.79 49.42 -0.30
C LEU A 580 -17.53 49.05 -1.08
N GLU A 581 -17.06 50.07 -1.84
CA GLU A 581 -15.69 50.19 -2.27
C GLU A 581 -14.79 50.24 -1.04
N HIS A 582 -13.79 49.33 -0.95
CA HIS A 582 -12.38 49.62 -0.66
C HIS A 582 -11.57 48.34 -0.87
#